data_45e54501a640652074c3def7efd394a4
#
_entry.id   45e54501a640652074c3def7efd394a4
#
_cell.length_a   1.000
_cell.length_b   1.000
_cell.length_c   1.000
_cell.angle_alpha   90.00
_cell.angle_beta   90.00
_cell.angle_gamma   90.00
#
_symmetry.space_group_name_H-M   'P 1'
#
loop_
_entity.id
_entity.type
_entity.pdbx_description
1 polymer ?
#
loop_
_entity_poly.entity_id
_entity_poly.type
_entity_poly.pdbx_seq_one_letter_code
_entity_poly.pdbx_strand_id
1 'polypeptide(L)'
;MSVFKKLLPSILMIVSLSALGQAARSPFSTLGVGEIFGGALIQNQGIGGTGVAQPQFWSVNNQNPALLINNYFTTFQAGALVESRSFANDSASQKSVDGNLNYLVTAFPVMRSKKDPNLMFWTTSVSLLPFSKVNYKLIYIDSIQGAPDNALLTVEAGSGGLSQVSWANGFRITRGLSVGLKASYVFGSTISDYANTLTVSDQSTPFIVAIRDQTYMKDFMFTGGLAYARDSLFNKDIRVNFGLTYAFAAKLNTNKTTVQQRRLSSQTPITSDTLVYNKGEVNIPSALTVGFALNKGVDWAFATEFSMQDWSKFESVNEEDEGLVKSWRVSIGGEITPDQTAFKNYLKRVTYRMGGSFEKTPYAIYGTQLNDYGINFGFSLPAGRSSIDTAFRFGKRGNKSETVVEETYFKIFFGITFVDQWFHRRKID
;
A
#
# COMPACT_ATOMS: atom_id res chain seq x y z
N MET A 1 -3.17 8.79 34.44
CA MET A 1 -1.71 8.77 34.13
C MET A 1 -0.98 7.47 34.49
N SER A 2 -1.45 6.64 35.46
CA SER A 2 -0.72 5.43 35.90
C SER A 2 -0.85 4.22 34.94
N VAL A 3 -1.95 4.08 34.22
CA VAL A 3 -2.21 2.97 33.28
C VAL A 3 -1.35 3.11 32.01
N PHE A 4 -1.12 4.33 31.54
CA PHE A 4 -0.29 4.62 30.36
C PHE A 4 1.20 4.29 30.58
N LYS A 5 1.72 4.47 31.81
CA LYS A 5 3.12 4.14 32.15
C LYS A 5 3.39 2.61 32.18
N LYS A 6 2.34 1.80 32.36
CA LYS A 6 2.47 0.33 32.37
C LYS A 6 2.22 -0.29 30.98
N LEU A 7 1.47 0.40 30.10
CA LEU A 7 1.20 -0.06 28.74
C LEU A 7 2.37 0.22 27.75
N LEU A 8 3.12 1.28 27.98
CA LEU A 8 4.23 1.67 27.11
C LEU A 8 5.35 0.60 27.01
N PRO A 9 5.85 0.00 28.13
CA PRO A 9 6.85 -1.06 28.04
C PRO A 9 6.30 -2.35 27.43
N SER A 10 5.00 -2.66 27.62
CA SER A 10 4.37 -3.84 27.00
C SER A 10 4.23 -3.70 25.49
N ILE A 11 3.94 -2.49 25.00
CA ILE A 11 3.90 -2.18 23.56
C ILE A 11 5.31 -2.21 22.97
N LEU A 12 6.33 -1.71 23.69
CA LEU A 12 7.72 -1.76 23.25
C LEU A 12 8.24 -3.21 23.17
N MET A 13 7.79 -4.09 24.07
CA MET A 13 8.17 -5.50 24.09
C MET A 13 7.53 -6.29 22.94
N ILE A 14 6.33 -5.90 22.49
CA ILE A 14 5.66 -6.48 21.30
C ILE A 14 6.38 -6.04 20.01
N VAL A 15 6.90 -4.82 19.95
CA VAL A 15 7.65 -4.30 18.79
C VAL A 15 9.02 -4.97 18.65
N SER A 16 9.66 -5.39 19.75
CA SER A 16 10.96 -6.08 19.70
C SER A 16 10.89 -7.54 19.24
N LEU A 17 9.71 -8.18 19.28
CA LEU A 17 9.49 -9.52 18.73
C LEU A 17 9.36 -9.54 17.20
N SER A 18 9.22 -8.37 16.56
CA SER A 18 9.00 -8.25 15.10
C SER A 18 10.30 -8.30 14.28
N ALA A 19 11.46 -8.35 14.89
CA ALA A 19 12.75 -8.36 14.18
C ALA A 19 13.08 -9.68 13.46
N LEU A 20 12.24 -10.72 13.61
CA LEU A 20 12.39 -12.01 12.95
C LEU A 20 11.26 -12.34 11.98
N GLY A 21 10.42 -11.36 11.62
CA GLY A 21 9.35 -11.54 10.65
C GLY A 21 9.94 -11.84 9.27
N GLN A 22 9.89 -13.09 8.86
CA GLN A 22 10.10 -13.42 7.45
C GLN A 22 8.94 -12.81 6.69
N ALA A 23 9.24 -11.89 5.78
CA ALA A 23 8.24 -11.22 4.95
C ALA A 23 7.32 -12.22 4.25
N ALA A 24 6.01 -11.96 4.22
CA ALA A 24 5.06 -12.77 3.48
C ALA A 24 5.46 -12.80 2.00
N ARG A 25 5.65 -14.00 1.46
CA ARG A 25 6.15 -14.20 0.10
C ARG A 25 4.96 -14.24 -0.86
N SER A 26 5.03 -13.52 -1.96
CA SER A 26 4.02 -13.57 -3.02
C SER A 26 4.71 -13.80 -4.37
N PRO A 27 4.40 -14.89 -5.08
CA PRO A 27 4.95 -15.13 -6.42
C PRO A 27 4.57 -14.01 -7.41
N PHE A 28 3.48 -13.31 -7.16
CA PHE A 28 3.05 -12.18 -8.02
C PHE A 28 3.94 -10.93 -7.87
N SER A 29 4.83 -10.89 -6.87
CA SER A 29 5.81 -9.80 -6.72
C SER A 29 7.06 -9.96 -7.59
N THR A 30 7.13 -10.98 -8.46
CA THR A 30 8.22 -11.18 -9.43
C THR A 30 8.16 -10.17 -10.57
N LEU A 31 6.97 -9.66 -10.90
CA LEU A 31 6.72 -8.83 -12.08
C LEU A 31 6.76 -7.34 -11.74
N GLY A 32 7.23 -6.53 -12.67
CA GLY A 32 7.29 -5.09 -12.57
C GLY A 32 8.20 -4.60 -11.45
N VAL A 33 7.74 -3.64 -10.70
CA VAL A 33 8.42 -3.13 -9.49
C VAL A 33 7.99 -3.86 -8.22
N GLY A 34 7.31 -5.01 -8.35
CA GLY A 34 6.74 -5.78 -7.25
C GLY A 34 5.26 -5.45 -6.98
N GLU A 35 4.75 -5.94 -5.86
CA GLU A 35 3.36 -5.69 -5.45
C GLU A 35 3.19 -4.22 -5.01
N ILE A 36 2.30 -3.49 -5.69
CA ILE A 36 2.06 -2.07 -5.44
C ILE A 36 1.16 -1.87 -4.21
N PHE A 37 1.57 -0.97 -3.33
CA PHE A 37 0.74 -0.51 -2.21
C PHE A 37 -0.05 0.73 -2.61
N GLY A 38 -1.36 0.70 -2.36
CA GLY A 38 -2.21 1.88 -2.54
C GLY A 38 -2.00 2.92 -1.43
N GLY A 39 -2.34 4.18 -1.70
CA GLY A 39 -2.25 5.28 -0.73
C GLY A 39 -3.33 5.28 0.38
N ALA A 40 -4.16 4.24 0.47
CA ALA A 40 -5.25 4.15 1.45
C ALA A 40 -4.72 3.93 2.87
N LEU A 41 -5.06 4.84 3.78
CA LEU A 41 -4.78 4.71 5.22
C LEU A 41 -5.81 3.76 5.88
N ILE A 42 -5.62 3.44 7.16
CA ILE A 42 -6.43 2.43 7.87
C ILE A 42 -7.93 2.70 7.80
N GLN A 43 -8.35 3.94 7.96
CA GLN A 43 -9.75 4.32 7.88
C GLN A 43 -10.34 3.99 6.51
N ASN A 44 -9.60 4.29 5.44
CA ASN A 44 -9.98 3.95 4.08
C ASN A 44 -9.92 2.43 3.82
N GLN A 45 -8.92 1.73 4.41
CA GLN A 45 -8.86 0.27 4.31
C GLN A 45 -10.12 -0.40 4.88
N GLY A 46 -10.66 0.11 5.98
CA GLY A 46 -11.90 -0.41 6.57
C GLY A 46 -13.14 -0.34 5.67
N ILE A 47 -13.14 0.57 4.68
CA ILE A 47 -14.24 0.79 3.72
C ILE A 47 -13.88 0.33 2.30
N GLY A 48 -13.11 -0.76 2.17
CA GLY A 48 -12.75 -1.32 0.87
C GLY A 48 -11.61 -0.58 0.16
N GLY A 49 -10.95 0.37 0.81
CA GLY A 49 -9.89 1.20 0.22
C GLY A 49 -10.40 2.45 -0.49
N THR A 50 -11.69 2.77 -0.40
CA THR A 50 -12.27 4.00 -0.98
C THR A 50 -11.75 5.24 -0.25
N GLY A 51 -11.53 6.35 -0.96
CA GLY A 51 -11.04 7.57 -0.33
C GLY A 51 -11.01 8.80 -1.24
N VAL A 52 -11.03 8.64 -2.55
CA VAL A 52 -10.84 9.75 -3.50
C VAL A 52 -11.96 10.80 -3.43
N ALA A 53 -13.19 10.41 -3.04
CA ALA A 53 -14.31 11.33 -2.84
C ALA A 53 -14.72 11.51 -1.38
N GLN A 54 -14.19 10.69 -0.44
CA GLN A 54 -14.64 10.71 0.94
C GLN A 54 -13.84 11.70 1.80
N PRO A 55 -14.46 12.79 2.29
CA PRO A 55 -13.80 13.73 3.19
C PRO A 55 -13.51 13.05 4.55
N GLN A 56 -12.31 13.28 5.07
CA GLN A 56 -11.90 12.85 6.40
C GLN A 56 -11.73 14.10 7.28
N PHE A 57 -12.39 14.15 8.43
CA PHE A 57 -12.36 15.33 9.31
C PHE A 57 -11.37 15.16 10.47
N TRP A 58 -11.20 13.92 10.95
CA TRP A 58 -10.36 13.59 12.10
C TRP A 58 -9.09 12.82 11.72
N SER A 59 -9.00 12.38 10.46
CA SER A 59 -7.86 11.67 9.90
C SER A 59 -7.43 12.32 8.58
N VAL A 60 -6.23 11.98 8.11
CA VAL A 60 -5.69 12.52 6.87
C VAL A 60 -6.21 11.69 5.68
N ASN A 61 -6.70 12.35 4.64
CA ASN A 61 -6.92 11.70 3.36
C ASN A 61 -5.63 11.78 2.51
N ASN A 62 -4.93 10.65 2.37
CA ASN A 62 -3.69 10.59 1.58
C ASN A 62 -3.92 10.21 0.11
N GLN A 63 -5.15 9.79 -0.27
CA GLN A 63 -5.48 9.38 -1.63
C GLN A 63 -5.74 10.57 -2.54
N ASN A 64 -6.55 11.55 -2.09
CA ASN A 64 -6.85 12.76 -2.86
C ASN A 64 -6.33 14.01 -2.16
N PRO A 65 -5.27 14.67 -2.68
CA PRO A 65 -4.71 15.87 -2.06
C PRO A 65 -5.71 17.04 -1.98
N ALA A 66 -6.73 17.08 -2.86
CA ALA A 66 -7.76 18.11 -2.80
C ALA A 66 -8.64 18.03 -1.55
N LEU A 67 -8.74 16.85 -0.91
CA LEU A 67 -9.54 16.63 0.29
C LEU A 67 -8.82 17.03 1.58
N LEU A 68 -7.52 17.35 1.54
CA LEU A 68 -6.76 17.83 2.70
C LEU A 68 -7.37 19.07 3.35
N ILE A 69 -8.10 19.89 2.61
CA ILE A 69 -8.81 21.05 3.12
C ILE A 69 -9.89 20.74 4.17
N ASN A 70 -10.22 19.46 4.36
CA ASN A 70 -11.15 19.02 5.41
C ASN A 70 -10.44 18.76 6.75
N ASN A 71 -9.10 18.79 6.80
CA ASN A 71 -8.34 18.73 8.04
C ASN A 71 -8.22 20.10 8.67
N TYR A 72 -8.96 20.32 9.74
CA TYR A 72 -9.00 21.59 10.51
C TYR A 72 -7.96 21.65 11.62
N PHE A 73 -7.36 20.53 11.95
CA PHE A 73 -6.39 20.35 13.02
C PHE A 73 -5.11 19.76 12.47
N THR A 74 -4.02 19.99 13.18
CA THR A 74 -2.79 19.23 12.94
C THR A 74 -3.06 17.79 13.31
N THR A 75 -2.84 16.90 12.37
CA THR A 75 -3.12 15.48 12.51
C THR A 75 -1.87 14.69 12.21
N PHE A 76 -1.48 13.82 13.12
CA PHE A 76 -0.42 12.83 12.94
C PHE A 76 -1.00 11.43 12.98
N GLN A 77 -0.61 10.59 12.02
CA GLN A 77 -1.05 9.20 11.96
C GLN A 77 0.14 8.28 11.69
N ALA A 78 0.16 7.16 12.42
CA ALA A 78 1.08 6.07 12.19
C ALA A 78 0.31 4.76 12.10
N GLY A 79 0.70 3.89 11.19
CA GLY A 79 0.04 2.61 10.98
C GLY A 79 1.02 1.49 10.70
N ALA A 80 0.68 0.29 11.19
CA ALA A 80 1.36 -0.96 10.94
C ALA A 80 0.42 -1.95 10.25
N LEU A 81 1.00 -2.86 9.48
CA LEU A 81 0.32 -3.94 8.79
C LEU A 81 0.92 -5.27 9.25
N VAL A 82 0.04 -6.21 9.58
CA VAL A 82 0.39 -7.63 9.71
C VAL A 82 -0.44 -8.40 8.68
N GLU A 83 0.19 -9.25 7.90
CA GLU A 83 -0.50 -10.04 6.88
C GLU A 83 -0.11 -11.51 6.96
N SER A 84 -1.12 -12.37 6.79
CA SER A 84 -0.95 -13.81 6.61
C SER A 84 -1.43 -14.16 5.20
N ARG A 85 -0.60 -14.88 4.46
CA ARG A 85 -0.90 -15.33 3.09
C ARG A 85 -0.77 -16.83 3.00
N SER A 86 -1.68 -17.44 2.28
CA SER A 86 -1.67 -18.87 1.95
C SER A 86 -1.73 -19.00 0.43
N PHE A 87 -0.74 -19.66 -0.13
CA PHE A 87 -0.65 -19.99 -1.55
C PHE A 87 -0.98 -21.46 -1.72
N ALA A 88 -1.82 -21.79 -2.66
CA ALA A 88 -2.15 -23.16 -2.97
C ALA A 88 -2.29 -23.36 -4.49
N ASN A 89 -1.76 -24.46 -4.99
CA ASN A 89 -2.11 -25.07 -6.26
C ASN A 89 -2.72 -26.46 -5.98
N ASP A 90 -2.92 -27.26 -7.02
CA ASP A 90 -3.50 -28.60 -6.84
C ASP A 90 -2.57 -29.60 -6.12
N SER A 91 -1.27 -29.32 -6.07
CA SER A 91 -0.25 -30.24 -5.54
C SER A 91 0.37 -29.79 -4.23
N ALA A 92 0.38 -28.50 -3.92
CA ALA A 92 1.10 -27.95 -2.76
C ALA A 92 0.40 -26.72 -2.16
N SER A 93 0.65 -26.48 -0.87
CA SER A 93 0.26 -25.26 -0.21
C SER A 93 1.37 -24.71 0.68
N GLN A 94 1.53 -23.40 0.71
CA GLN A 94 2.50 -22.70 1.54
C GLN A 94 1.83 -21.54 2.26
N LYS A 95 2.17 -21.35 3.53
CA LYS A 95 1.73 -20.20 4.33
C LYS A 95 2.91 -19.31 4.70
N SER A 96 2.68 -18.01 4.73
CA SER A 96 3.66 -17.03 5.20
C SER A 96 2.98 -15.91 5.98
N VAL A 97 3.71 -15.33 6.93
CA VAL A 97 3.25 -14.20 7.75
C VAL A 97 4.29 -13.10 7.65
N ASP A 98 3.83 -11.87 7.54
CA ASP A 98 4.68 -10.67 7.49
C ASP A 98 4.09 -9.55 8.33
N GLY A 99 4.95 -8.63 8.78
CA GLY A 99 4.54 -7.41 9.44
C GLY A 99 5.49 -6.26 9.11
N ASN A 100 4.94 -5.10 8.87
CA ASN A 100 5.73 -3.91 8.59
C ASN A 100 5.05 -2.61 9.05
N LEU A 101 5.83 -1.54 9.11
CA LEU A 101 5.31 -0.19 9.21
C LEU A 101 4.59 0.15 7.89
N ASN A 102 3.30 0.50 7.98
CA ASN A 102 2.49 0.77 6.80
C ASN A 102 2.57 2.23 6.36
N TYR A 103 2.53 3.17 7.32
CA TYR A 103 2.67 4.59 7.01
C TYR A 103 3.01 5.44 8.24
N LEU A 104 3.60 6.61 7.94
CA LEU A 104 3.66 7.79 8.81
C LEU A 104 3.12 8.96 8.00
N VAL A 105 2.11 9.66 8.53
CA VAL A 105 1.49 10.78 7.82
C VAL A 105 1.22 11.91 8.81
N THR A 106 1.49 13.13 8.38
CA THR A 106 1.13 14.33 9.15
C THR A 106 0.49 15.36 8.22
N ALA A 107 -0.55 16.05 8.71
CA ALA A 107 -1.20 17.14 7.99
C ALA A 107 -1.27 18.39 8.87
N PHE A 108 -1.05 19.52 8.24
CA PHE A 108 -1.03 20.82 8.89
C PHE A 108 -2.01 21.78 8.22
N PRO A 109 -3.00 22.31 8.92
CA PRO A 109 -3.82 23.43 8.44
C PRO A 109 -2.96 24.71 8.39
N VAL A 110 -2.73 25.24 7.18
CA VAL A 110 -1.82 26.37 6.98
C VAL A 110 -2.60 27.70 7.03
N MET A 111 -3.69 27.76 6.28
CA MET A 111 -4.44 29.01 6.13
C MET A 111 -5.95 28.75 6.10
N ARG A 112 -6.69 29.56 6.87
CA ARG A 112 -8.16 29.63 6.81
C ARG A 112 -8.60 30.55 5.67
N SER A 113 -9.79 30.34 5.17
CA SER A 113 -10.38 31.21 4.15
C SER A 113 -10.62 32.63 4.71
N LYS A 114 -10.17 33.65 3.98
CA LYS A 114 -10.45 35.06 4.33
C LYS A 114 -11.94 35.41 4.21
N LYS A 115 -12.68 34.71 3.33
CA LYS A 115 -14.12 34.94 3.10
C LYS A 115 -15.00 34.24 4.14
N ASP A 116 -14.55 33.10 4.64
CA ASP A 116 -15.25 32.31 5.65
C ASP A 116 -14.21 31.65 6.60
N PRO A 117 -13.95 32.23 7.78
CA PRO A 117 -12.94 31.72 8.72
C PRO A 117 -13.22 30.31 9.25
N ASN A 118 -14.43 29.79 9.06
CA ASN A 118 -14.79 28.41 9.42
C ASN A 118 -14.30 27.39 8.39
N LEU A 119 -13.83 27.84 7.23
CA LEU A 119 -13.35 26.97 6.16
C LEU A 119 -11.82 27.05 6.02
N MET A 120 -11.18 25.91 5.82
CA MET A 120 -9.77 25.86 5.46
C MET A 120 -9.61 26.26 3.99
N PHE A 121 -8.65 27.15 3.72
CA PHE A 121 -8.22 27.50 2.37
C PHE A 121 -7.06 26.65 1.89
N TRP A 122 -6.07 26.43 2.75
CA TRP A 122 -4.87 25.67 2.42
C TRP A 122 -4.47 24.75 3.57
N THR A 123 -4.26 23.49 3.21
CA THR A 123 -3.73 22.46 4.12
C THR A 123 -2.61 21.72 3.39
N THR A 124 -1.53 21.44 4.09
CA THR A 124 -0.40 20.66 3.58
C THR A 124 -0.22 19.37 4.37
N SER A 125 0.33 18.34 3.74
CA SER A 125 0.68 17.10 4.42
C SER A 125 2.02 16.55 3.94
N VAL A 126 2.69 15.83 4.84
CA VAL A 126 3.88 15.03 4.53
C VAL A 126 3.60 13.59 4.93
N SER A 127 4.00 12.66 4.08
CA SER A 127 3.77 11.24 4.34
C SER A 127 4.96 10.39 3.90
N LEU A 128 5.18 9.29 4.63
CA LEU A 128 6.12 8.22 4.29
C LEU A 128 5.32 6.92 4.23
N LEU A 129 5.32 6.27 3.07
CA LEU A 129 4.61 5.00 2.81
C LEU A 129 5.48 4.05 1.98
N PRO A 130 5.27 2.74 2.06
CA PRO A 130 5.75 1.82 1.04
C PRO A 130 5.04 2.14 -0.29
N PHE A 131 5.79 2.12 -1.40
CA PHE A 131 5.26 2.23 -2.76
C PHE A 131 5.06 0.85 -3.36
N SER A 132 6.09 -0.02 -3.27
CA SER A 132 6.01 -1.41 -3.70
C SER A 132 6.81 -2.33 -2.80
N LYS A 133 6.57 -3.64 -2.92
CA LYS A 133 7.29 -4.68 -2.20
C LYS A 133 7.57 -5.86 -3.11
N VAL A 134 8.81 -6.30 -3.13
CA VAL A 134 9.25 -7.55 -3.75
C VAL A 134 9.60 -8.53 -2.65
N ASN A 135 8.93 -9.67 -2.62
CA ASN A 135 9.29 -10.77 -1.74
C ASN A 135 8.69 -12.07 -2.25
N TYR A 136 9.53 -12.88 -2.88
CA TYR A 136 9.15 -14.20 -3.38
C TYR A 136 10.28 -15.21 -3.22
N LYS A 137 9.92 -16.49 -3.25
CA LYS A 137 10.85 -17.59 -3.39
C LYS A 137 10.15 -18.72 -4.11
N LEU A 138 10.65 -19.05 -5.29
CA LEU A 138 10.20 -20.12 -6.14
C LEU A 138 11.27 -21.20 -6.16
N ILE A 139 10.87 -22.45 -6.20
CA ILE A 139 11.77 -23.59 -6.24
C ILE A 139 11.30 -24.52 -7.36
N TYR A 140 12.18 -24.79 -8.30
CA TYR A 140 11.97 -25.69 -9.42
C TYR A 140 12.97 -26.84 -9.31
N ILE A 141 12.51 -28.06 -9.62
CA ILE A 141 13.34 -29.24 -9.67
C ILE A 141 13.16 -29.85 -11.06
N ASP A 142 14.22 -29.78 -11.84
CA ASP A 142 14.23 -30.34 -13.20
C ASP A 142 15.13 -31.58 -13.26
N SER A 143 14.65 -32.64 -13.89
CA SER A 143 15.46 -33.83 -14.19
C SER A 143 16.37 -33.55 -15.37
N ILE A 144 17.62 -34.01 -15.31
CA ILE A 144 18.58 -33.84 -16.40
C ILE A 144 18.41 -34.96 -17.40
N GLN A 145 18.14 -34.60 -18.65
CA GLN A 145 18.00 -35.56 -19.73
C GLN A 145 19.32 -36.33 -19.92
N GLY A 146 19.28 -37.67 -19.82
CA GLY A 146 20.46 -38.53 -19.91
C GLY A 146 21.18 -38.80 -18.58
N ALA A 147 20.76 -38.21 -17.47
CA ALA A 147 21.29 -38.43 -16.12
C ALA A 147 20.15 -38.46 -15.11
N PRO A 148 19.31 -39.52 -15.07
CA PRO A 148 18.07 -39.55 -14.28
C PRO A 148 18.31 -39.47 -12.76
N ASP A 149 19.51 -39.82 -12.30
CA ASP A 149 19.90 -39.73 -10.87
C ASP A 149 20.37 -38.31 -10.46
N ASN A 150 20.46 -37.37 -11.42
CA ASN A 150 20.88 -36.01 -11.20
C ASN A 150 19.69 -35.05 -11.37
N ALA A 151 19.54 -34.10 -10.49
CA ALA A 151 18.52 -33.06 -10.56
C ALA A 151 19.16 -31.69 -10.54
N LEU A 152 18.60 -30.76 -11.33
CA LEU A 152 18.90 -29.34 -11.25
C LEU A 152 17.89 -28.68 -10.32
N LEU A 153 18.35 -28.23 -9.15
CA LEU A 153 17.57 -27.44 -8.23
C LEU A 153 17.79 -25.97 -8.56
N THR A 154 16.74 -25.30 -9.02
CA THR A 154 16.70 -23.87 -9.27
C THR A 154 15.92 -23.17 -8.17
N VAL A 155 16.55 -22.22 -7.52
CA VAL A 155 15.92 -21.34 -6.52
C VAL A 155 15.92 -19.92 -7.05
N GLU A 156 14.73 -19.39 -7.28
CA GLU A 156 14.53 -17.99 -7.64
C GLU A 156 13.95 -17.25 -6.44
N ALA A 157 14.61 -16.17 -5.99
CA ALA A 157 14.18 -15.41 -4.84
C ALA A 157 14.32 -13.92 -5.10
N GLY A 158 13.31 -13.16 -4.71
CA GLY A 158 13.35 -11.71 -4.78
C GLY A 158 13.08 -11.08 -3.42
N SER A 159 13.67 -9.91 -3.21
CA SER A 159 13.50 -9.12 -1.99
C SER A 159 13.66 -7.63 -2.24
N GLY A 160 13.16 -6.81 -1.30
CA GLY A 160 13.28 -5.36 -1.37
C GLY A 160 11.96 -4.69 -1.72
N GLY A 161 12.03 -3.58 -2.43
CA GLY A 161 10.89 -2.77 -2.81
C GLY A 161 11.20 -1.27 -2.76
N LEU A 162 10.18 -0.48 -3.04
CA LEU A 162 10.28 0.97 -3.11
C LEU A 162 9.46 1.63 -2.00
N SER A 163 10.00 2.69 -1.44
CA SER A 163 9.32 3.57 -0.50
C SER A 163 9.08 4.93 -1.14
N GLN A 164 8.11 5.68 -0.63
CA GLN A 164 7.83 7.03 -1.09
C GLN A 164 7.69 8.00 0.07
N VAL A 165 8.33 9.15 -0.06
CA VAL A 165 8.07 10.34 0.76
C VAL A 165 7.26 11.30 -0.09
N SER A 166 6.09 11.70 0.39
CA SER A 166 5.20 12.57 -0.37
C SER A 166 4.93 13.88 0.37
N TRP A 167 4.89 14.96 -0.40
CA TRP A 167 4.41 16.26 0.04
C TRP A 167 3.18 16.64 -0.77
N ALA A 168 2.05 16.84 -0.07
CA ALA A 168 0.80 17.15 -0.70
C ALA A 168 0.22 18.47 -0.19
N ASN A 169 -0.45 19.20 -1.08
CA ASN A 169 -1.11 20.46 -0.80
C ASN A 169 -2.52 20.45 -1.36
N GLY A 170 -3.47 20.86 -0.53
CA GLY A 170 -4.87 21.03 -0.90
C GLY A 170 -5.30 22.48 -0.78
N PHE A 171 -6.00 22.97 -1.80
CA PHE A 171 -6.49 24.35 -1.88
C PHE A 171 -7.98 24.38 -2.16
N ARG A 172 -8.71 25.22 -1.43
CA ARG A 172 -10.13 25.49 -1.64
C ARG A 172 -10.29 26.61 -2.65
N ILE A 173 -10.93 26.33 -3.78
CA ILE A 173 -11.20 27.32 -4.83
C ILE A 173 -12.53 28.01 -4.57
N THR A 174 -13.58 27.23 -4.27
CA THR A 174 -14.91 27.73 -3.87
C THR A 174 -15.39 26.97 -2.63
N ARG A 175 -16.60 27.26 -2.16
CA ARG A 175 -17.20 26.49 -1.03
C ARG A 175 -17.30 25.00 -1.33
N GLY A 176 -17.58 24.63 -2.60
CA GLY A 176 -17.77 23.26 -3.01
C GLY A 176 -16.60 22.66 -3.80
N LEU A 177 -15.67 23.47 -4.31
CA LEU A 177 -14.59 23.00 -5.20
C LEU A 177 -13.23 23.17 -4.54
N SER A 178 -12.44 22.10 -4.58
CA SER A 178 -11.04 22.09 -4.14
C SER A 178 -10.15 21.36 -5.13
N VAL A 179 -8.89 21.75 -5.15
CA VAL A 179 -7.83 21.14 -5.97
C VAL A 179 -6.64 20.79 -5.09
N GLY A 180 -5.83 19.87 -5.54
CA GLY A 180 -4.61 19.52 -4.80
C GLY A 180 -3.55 18.96 -5.72
N LEU A 181 -2.31 19.05 -5.22
CA LEU A 181 -1.14 18.48 -5.86
C LEU A 181 -0.32 17.73 -4.83
N LYS A 182 0.14 16.53 -5.20
CA LYS A 182 1.05 15.69 -4.40
C LYS A 182 2.29 15.40 -5.23
N ALA A 183 3.47 15.72 -4.69
CA ALA A 183 4.77 15.32 -5.19
C ALA A 183 5.30 14.19 -4.30
N SER A 184 5.67 13.07 -4.88
CA SER A 184 6.18 11.88 -4.19
C SER A 184 7.57 11.57 -4.71
N TYR A 185 8.57 11.58 -3.84
CA TYR A 185 9.89 11.05 -4.14
C TYR A 185 9.91 9.58 -3.83
N VAL A 186 10.00 8.76 -4.87
CA VAL A 186 10.06 7.29 -4.77
C VAL A 186 11.52 6.88 -4.77
N PHE A 187 11.90 5.94 -3.90
CA PHE A 187 13.27 5.44 -3.79
C PHE A 187 13.31 4.04 -3.20
N GLY A 188 14.32 3.27 -3.57
CA GLY A 188 14.54 1.94 -3.02
C GLY A 188 15.34 1.05 -3.94
N SER A 189 15.35 -0.24 -3.62
CA SER A 189 16.01 -1.25 -4.46
C SER A 189 15.25 -2.58 -4.41
N THR A 190 15.32 -3.29 -5.52
CA THR A 190 14.89 -4.68 -5.65
C THR A 190 16.09 -5.57 -5.91
N ILE A 191 16.07 -6.77 -5.36
CA ILE A 191 17.08 -7.80 -5.56
C ILE A 191 16.37 -9.04 -6.09
N SER A 192 16.83 -9.58 -7.21
CA SER A 192 16.45 -10.88 -7.72
C SER A 192 17.67 -11.80 -7.73
N ASP A 193 17.52 -12.98 -7.19
CA ASP A 193 18.60 -13.97 -7.00
C ASP A 193 18.17 -15.29 -7.64
N TYR A 194 18.82 -15.68 -8.72
CA TYR A 194 18.58 -16.90 -9.47
C TYR A 194 19.74 -17.86 -9.21
N ALA A 195 19.52 -18.90 -8.42
CA ALA A 195 20.54 -19.81 -7.94
C ALA A 195 20.29 -21.24 -8.44
N ASN A 196 21.27 -21.82 -9.12
CA ASN A 196 21.26 -23.17 -9.63
C ASN A 196 22.20 -24.07 -8.84
N THR A 197 21.69 -25.23 -8.42
CA THR A 197 22.45 -26.27 -7.73
C THR A 197 22.27 -27.57 -8.45
N LEU A 198 23.38 -28.17 -8.91
CA LEU A 198 23.37 -29.51 -9.46
C LEU A 198 23.46 -30.52 -8.30
N THR A 199 22.42 -31.33 -8.13
CA THR A 199 22.45 -32.46 -7.18
C THR A 199 22.96 -33.69 -7.90
N VAL A 200 24.14 -34.17 -7.53
CA VAL A 200 24.78 -35.38 -8.07
C VAL A 200 24.67 -36.47 -7.02
N SER A 201 24.40 -37.70 -7.42
CA SER A 201 24.22 -38.84 -6.52
C SER A 201 25.48 -39.24 -5.76
N ASP A 202 26.65 -38.72 -6.12
CA ASP A 202 27.92 -39.01 -5.48
C ASP A 202 28.54 -37.76 -4.82
N GLN A 203 28.54 -37.77 -3.54
CA GLN A 203 29.22 -37.05 -2.45
C GLN A 203 30.09 -35.79 -2.70
N SER A 204 29.86 -34.97 -3.68
CA SER A 204 30.54 -33.69 -3.78
C SER A 204 29.66 -32.56 -3.18
N THR A 205 30.29 -31.68 -2.40
CA THR A 205 29.62 -30.44 -1.95
C THR A 205 29.18 -29.65 -3.18
N PRO A 206 27.85 -29.50 -3.41
CA PRO A 206 27.38 -28.88 -4.63
C PRO A 206 27.76 -27.39 -4.62
N PHE A 207 28.42 -26.95 -5.68
CA PHE A 207 28.59 -25.53 -5.93
C PHE A 207 27.26 -24.95 -6.43
N ILE A 208 26.88 -23.84 -5.83
CA ILE A 208 25.74 -23.04 -6.26
C ILE A 208 26.26 -21.95 -7.20
N VAL A 209 25.75 -21.92 -8.43
CA VAL A 209 25.99 -20.82 -9.36
C VAL A 209 24.76 -19.90 -9.28
N ALA A 210 24.97 -18.66 -8.90
CA ALA A 210 23.89 -17.71 -8.75
C ALA A 210 24.13 -16.46 -9.61
N ILE A 211 23.07 -15.96 -10.21
CA ILE A 211 23.01 -14.63 -10.83
C ILE A 211 22.16 -13.76 -9.93
N ARG A 212 22.73 -12.65 -9.48
CA ARG A 212 22.06 -11.66 -8.65
C ARG A 212 21.92 -10.36 -9.40
N ASP A 213 20.68 -9.95 -9.59
CA ASP A 213 20.32 -8.63 -10.12
C ASP A 213 19.93 -7.72 -8.96
N GLN A 214 20.58 -6.58 -8.85
CA GLN A 214 20.23 -5.53 -7.92
C GLN A 214 19.88 -4.26 -8.69
N THR A 215 18.66 -3.78 -8.50
CA THR A 215 18.12 -2.64 -9.23
C THR A 215 17.74 -1.54 -8.26
N TYR A 216 18.48 -0.43 -8.27
CA TYR A 216 18.16 0.78 -7.52
C TYR A 216 17.31 1.70 -8.37
N MET A 217 16.22 2.22 -7.81
CA MET A 217 15.28 3.11 -8.49
C MET A 217 15.02 4.33 -7.63
N LYS A 218 14.94 5.50 -8.26
CA LYS A 218 14.56 6.74 -7.57
C LYS A 218 14.08 7.77 -8.57
N ASP A 219 13.04 8.51 -8.26
CA ASP A 219 12.63 9.77 -8.91
C ASP A 219 11.35 10.34 -8.29
N PHE A 220 10.87 11.45 -8.87
CA PHE A 220 9.63 12.10 -8.49
C PHE A 220 8.44 11.60 -9.31
N MET A 221 7.32 11.40 -8.62
CA MET A 221 6.02 11.14 -9.19
C MET A 221 5.04 12.24 -8.75
N PHE A 222 4.14 12.64 -9.63
CA PHE A 222 3.16 13.68 -9.35
C PHE A 222 1.73 13.15 -9.43
N THR A 223 0.85 13.63 -8.54
CA THR A 223 -0.58 13.32 -8.57
C THR A 223 -1.38 14.60 -8.41
N GLY A 224 -2.24 14.89 -9.36
CA GLY A 224 -3.26 15.94 -9.28
C GLY A 224 -4.53 15.41 -8.65
N GLY A 225 -5.21 16.23 -7.86
CA GLY A 225 -6.48 15.91 -7.24
C GLY A 225 -7.52 17.02 -7.46
N LEU A 226 -8.77 16.61 -7.62
CA LEU A 226 -9.92 17.49 -7.67
C LEU A 226 -11.02 16.91 -6.80
N ALA A 227 -11.71 17.75 -6.03
CA ALA A 227 -12.87 17.34 -5.26
C ALA A 227 -13.97 18.41 -5.34
N TYR A 228 -15.19 17.94 -5.55
CA TYR A 228 -16.38 18.77 -5.55
C TYR A 228 -17.37 18.25 -4.53
N ALA A 229 -17.87 19.14 -3.68
CA ALA A 229 -18.85 18.81 -2.66
C ALA A 229 -20.02 19.76 -2.73
N ARG A 230 -21.22 19.22 -2.59
CA ARG A 230 -22.48 19.98 -2.56
C ARG A 230 -23.31 19.52 -1.38
N ASP A 231 -23.66 20.47 -0.52
CA ASP A 231 -24.60 20.26 0.57
C ASP A 231 -26.03 20.31 0.02
N SER A 232 -26.93 19.54 0.63
CA SER A 232 -28.39 19.66 0.42
C SER A 232 -28.92 19.20 -0.94
N LEU A 233 -28.43 18.10 -1.53
CA LEU A 233 -28.98 17.61 -2.79
C LEU A 233 -30.32 16.86 -2.59
N PHE A 234 -30.43 16.04 -1.53
CA PHE A 234 -31.62 15.23 -1.23
C PHE A 234 -32.32 15.64 0.08
N ASN A 235 -31.54 16.12 1.04
CA ASN A 235 -32.02 16.62 2.32
C ASN A 235 -30.96 17.56 2.88
N LYS A 236 -31.35 18.52 3.71
CA LYS A 236 -30.45 19.57 4.24
C LYS A 236 -29.20 19.03 4.93
N ASP A 237 -29.23 17.77 5.41
CA ASP A 237 -28.15 17.15 6.18
C ASP A 237 -27.25 16.20 5.39
N ILE A 238 -27.58 15.90 4.11
CA ILE A 238 -26.79 15.00 3.28
C ILE A 238 -25.89 15.78 2.33
N ARG A 239 -24.61 15.50 2.37
CA ARG A 239 -23.59 16.07 1.49
C ARG A 239 -23.21 15.03 0.43
N VAL A 240 -23.17 15.49 -0.81
CA VAL A 240 -22.70 14.71 -1.95
C VAL A 240 -21.29 15.15 -2.32
N ASN A 241 -20.40 14.18 -2.53
CA ASN A 241 -19.02 14.45 -2.86
C ASN A 241 -18.63 13.69 -4.13
N PHE A 242 -17.88 14.36 -5.00
CA PHE A 242 -17.20 13.78 -6.15
C PHE A 242 -15.71 14.02 -6.02
N GLY A 243 -14.92 13.02 -6.33
CA GLY A 243 -13.46 13.11 -6.30
C GLY A 243 -12.86 12.54 -7.58
N LEU A 244 -11.76 13.14 -8.00
CA LEU A 244 -10.96 12.67 -9.12
C LEU A 244 -9.49 12.84 -8.75
N THR A 245 -8.68 11.83 -9.05
CA THR A 245 -7.22 11.93 -8.99
C THR A 245 -6.61 11.39 -10.27
N TYR A 246 -5.55 12.04 -10.71
CA TYR A 246 -4.73 11.62 -11.82
C TYR A 246 -3.28 11.58 -11.40
N ALA A 247 -2.71 10.36 -11.33
CA ALA A 247 -1.28 10.15 -11.19
C ALA A 247 -0.64 10.20 -12.57
N PHE A 248 0.29 11.12 -12.75
CA PHE A 248 1.00 11.27 -14.02
C PHE A 248 1.96 10.10 -14.23
N ALA A 249 2.18 9.72 -15.47
CA ALA A 249 3.24 8.76 -15.80
C ALA A 249 4.59 9.31 -15.32
N ALA A 250 5.45 8.44 -14.84
CA ALA A 250 6.76 8.79 -14.31
C ALA A 250 7.83 7.82 -14.80
N LYS A 251 8.99 8.37 -15.09
CA LYS A 251 10.20 7.61 -15.41
C LYS A 251 11.12 7.63 -14.20
N LEU A 252 11.35 6.47 -13.61
CA LEU A 252 12.25 6.33 -12.47
C LEU A 252 13.67 6.06 -12.96
N ASN A 253 14.60 6.92 -12.62
CA ASN A 253 16.02 6.71 -12.86
C ASN A 253 16.48 5.44 -12.15
N THR A 254 17.16 4.57 -12.89
CA THR A 254 17.50 3.23 -12.45
C THR A 254 18.94 2.88 -12.68
N ASN A 255 19.55 2.18 -11.70
CA ASN A 255 20.87 1.57 -11.82
C ASN A 255 20.73 0.08 -11.55
N LYS A 256 20.97 -0.77 -12.56
CA LYS A 256 20.94 -2.23 -12.47
C LYS A 256 22.36 -2.76 -12.43
N THR A 257 22.67 -3.62 -11.47
CA THR A 257 23.94 -4.34 -11.37
C THR A 257 23.65 -5.83 -11.37
N THR A 258 24.22 -6.55 -12.32
CA THR A 258 24.15 -8.00 -12.44
C THR A 258 25.48 -8.62 -12.02
N VAL A 259 25.44 -9.52 -11.05
CA VAL A 259 26.63 -10.17 -10.48
C VAL A 259 26.45 -11.67 -10.57
N GLN A 260 27.46 -12.35 -11.15
CA GLN A 260 27.57 -13.80 -11.08
C GLN A 260 28.33 -14.19 -9.81
N GLN A 261 27.82 -15.15 -9.07
CA GLN A 261 28.40 -15.62 -7.82
C GLN A 261 28.53 -17.16 -7.83
N ARG A 262 29.62 -17.63 -7.30
CA ARG A 262 29.78 -19.04 -6.92
C ARG A 262 29.69 -19.11 -5.40
N ARG A 263 28.78 -19.92 -4.89
CA ARG A 263 28.50 -20.09 -3.45
C ARG A 263 28.71 -21.52 -3.03
N LEU A 264 29.15 -21.74 -1.81
CA LEU A 264 29.19 -23.06 -1.17
C LEU A 264 27.97 -23.17 -0.27
N SER A 265 27.14 -24.20 -0.45
CA SER A 265 25.99 -24.67 0.34
C SER A 265 25.03 -23.64 0.99
N SER A 266 25.50 -22.46 1.35
CA SER A 266 24.64 -21.44 1.94
C SER A 266 24.83 -20.06 1.42
N GLN A 267 24.65 -19.12 1.39
CA GLN A 267 24.56 -17.73 1.00
C GLN A 267 25.87 -16.95 0.89
N THR A 268 27.00 -17.52 1.36
CA THR A 268 28.29 -16.82 1.30
C THR A 268 28.96 -17.04 -0.05
N PRO A 269 29.20 -15.99 -0.85
CA PRO A 269 29.89 -16.13 -2.12
C PRO A 269 31.38 -16.43 -1.90
N ILE A 270 31.91 -17.38 -2.68
CA ILE A 270 33.34 -17.68 -2.77
C ILE A 270 33.97 -16.73 -3.80
N THR A 271 33.31 -16.56 -4.93
CA THR A 271 33.68 -15.60 -5.97
C THR A 271 32.48 -14.77 -6.39
N SER A 272 32.74 -13.54 -6.79
CA SER A 272 31.71 -12.59 -7.20
C SER A 272 32.25 -11.71 -8.31
N ASP A 273 31.71 -11.90 -9.52
CA ASP A 273 32.13 -11.18 -10.72
C ASP A 273 30.98 -10.33 -11.25
N THR A 274 31.21 -9.05 -11.44
CA THR A 274 30.21 -8.14 -12.00
C THR A 274 30.14 -8.35 -13.51
N LEU A 275 29.01 -8.83 -14.01
CA LEU A 275 28.77 -9.07 -15.42
C LEU A 275 28.33 -7.80 -16.16
N VAL A 276 27.38 -7.08 -15.57
CA VAL A 276 26.74 -5.92 -16.20
C VAL A 276 26.50 -4.83 -15.16
N TYR A 277 26.79 -3.60 -15.57
CA TYR A 277 26.31 -2.40 -14.88
C TYR A 277 25.57 -1.55 -15.91
N ASN A 278 24.26 -1.41 -15.75
CA ASN A 278 23.41 -0.67 -16.68
C ASN A 278 22.68 0.47 -15.97
N LYS A 279 22.59 1.60 -16.66
CA LYS A 279 21.74 2.72 -16.27
C LYS A 279 20.61 2.84 -17.25
N GLY A 280 19.41 3.07 -16.73
CA GLY A 280 18.22 3.20 -17.55
C GLY A 280 17.09 3.88 -16.79
N GLU A 281 15.92 3.76 -17.33
CA GLU A 281 14.68 4.28 -16.74
C GLU A 281 13.66 3.17 -16.65
N VAL A 282 12.82 3.21 -15.61
CA VAL A 282 11.63 2.36 -15.47
C VAL A 282 10.42 3.27 -15.64
N ASN A 283 9.54 2.95 -16.59
CA ASN A 283 8.34 3.72 -16.87
C ASN A 283 7.15 3.21 -16.06
N ILE A 284 6.65 4.04 -15.14
CA ILE A 284 5.41 3.77 -14.38
C ILE A 284 4.26 4.46 -15.10
N PRO A 285 3.24 3.74 -15.60
CA PRO A 285 2.14 4.32 -16.34
C PRO A 285 1.23 5.18 -15.47
N SER A 286 0.53 6.14 -16.11
CA SER A 286 -0.44 7.00 -15.44
C SER A 286 -1.64 6.22 -14.92
N ALA A 287 -2.23 6.71 -13.82
CA ALA A 287 -3.44 6.14 -13.23
C ALA A 287 -4.53 7.19 -13.05
N LEU A 288 -5.77 6.80 -13.32
CA LEU A 288 -6.97 7.62 -13.11
C LEU A 288 -7.85 6.96 -12.04
N THR A 289 -8.29 7.76 -11.07
CA THR A 289 -9.27 7.30 -10.08
C THR A 289 -10.40 8.31 -9.97
N VAL A 290 -11.64 7.83 -10.00
CA VAL A 290 -12.84 8.62 -9.79
C VAL A 290 -13.64 8.03 -8.64
N GLY A 291 -14.26 8.90 -7.85
CA GLY A 291 -15.02 8.48 -6.68
C GLY A 291 -16.28 9.31 -6.49
N PHE A 292 -17.21 8.69 -5.80
CA PHE A 292 -18.45 9.29 -5.35
C PHE A 292 -18.66 8.95 -3.88
N ALA A 293 -19.13 9.92 -3.07
CA ALA A 293 -19.48 9.66 -1.69
C ALA A 293 -20.68 10.48 -1.24
N LEU A 294 -21.45 9.88 -0.33
CA LEU A 294 -22.52 10.51 0.42
C LEU A 294 -22.16 10.50 1.88
N ASN A 295 -22.37 11.60 2.60
CA ASN A 295 -22.19 11.61 4.04
C ASN A 295 -23.20 12.53 4.73
N LYS A 296 -23.58 12.14 5.95
CA LYS A 296 -24.37 12.98 6.87
C LYS A 296 -23.46 13.35 8.04
N GLY A 297 -22.84 14.55 7.92
CA GLY A 297 -21.85 14.98 8.90
C GLY A 297 -20.80 13.91 9.15
N VAL A 298 -20.75 13.45 10.40
CA VAL A 298 -19.87 12.37 10.88
C VAL A 298 -20.66 11.10 11.30
N ASP A 299 -22.00 11.13 11.15
CA ASP A 299 -22.87 10.04 11.58
C ASP A 299 -22.69 8.82 10.69
N TRP A 300 -22.72 9.03 9.38
CA TRP A 300 -22.47 7.95 8.42
C TRP A 300 -21.92 8.49 7.11
N ALA A 301 -21.20 7.65 6.41
CA ALA A 301 -20.76 7.88 5.04
C ALA A 301 -20.86 6.60 4.22
N PHE A 302 -21.12 6.78 2.93
CA PHE A 302 -21.09 5.76 1.90
C PHE A 302 -20.20 6.25 0.77
N ALA A 303 -19.34 5.41 0.25
CA ALA A 303 -18.43 5.76 -0.84
C ALA A 303 -18.27 4.62 -1.83
N THR A 304 -18.10 5.00 -3.09
CA THR A 304 -17.70 4.09 -4.18
C THR A 304 -16.60 4.73 -5.00
N GLU A 305 -15.72 3.90 -5.55
CA GLU A 305 -14.53 4.34 -6.28
C GLU A 305 -14.21 3.39 -7.43
N PHE A 306 -13.80 3.96 -8.54
CA PHE A 306 -13.27 3.25 -9.71
C PHE A 306 -11.89 3.78 -10.02
N SER A 307 -10.91 2.88 -10.15
CA SER A 307 -9.54 3.21 -10.57
C SER A 307 -9.12 2.37 -11.77
N MET A 308 -8.28 2.94 -12.62
CA MET A 308 -7.71 2.26 -13.77
C MET A 308 -6.28 2.71 -14.02
N GLN A 309 -5.43 1.77 -14.43
CA GLN A 309 -4.04 1.99 -14.80
C GLN A 309 -3.65 1.02 -15.91
N ASP A 310 -3.01 1.55 -16.96
CA ASP A 310 -2.63 0.77 -18.12
C ASP A 310 -1.18 0.26 -17.98
N TRP A 311 -1.03 -0.85 -17.25
CA TRP A 311 0.27 -1.47 -17.00
C TRP A 311 0.92 -2.12 -18.23
N SER A 312 0.20 -2.27 -19.35
CA SER A 312 0.81 -2.70 -20.61
C SER A 312 1.81 -1.68 -21.18
N LYS A 313 1.85 -0.46 -20.58
CA LYS A 313 2.81 0.59 -20.89
C LYS A 313 3.97 0.67 -19.88
N PHE A 314 4.06 -0.30 -18.99
CA PHE A 314 5.21 -0.45 -18.12
C PHE A 314 6.41 -0.89 -18.96
N GLU A 315 7.55 -0.26 -18.73
CA GLU A 315 8.81 -0.59 -19.38
C GLU A 315 9.88 -0.78 -18.31
N SER A 316 10.55 -1.91 -18.31
CA SER A 316 11.68 -2.19 -17.42
C SER A 316 12.97 -1.54 -17.94
N VAL A 317 14.06 -1.67 -17.19
CA VAL A 317 15.37 -1.04 -17.51
C VAL A 317 15.91 -1.42 -18.90
N ASN A 318 15.55 -2.58 -19.42
CA ASN A 318 15.99 -3.09 -20.71
C ASN A 318 14.90 -2.94 -21.80
N GLU A 319 13.85 -2.17 -21.55
CA GLU A 319 12.67 -2.04 -22.41
C GLU A 319 12.00 -3.42 -22.69
N GLU A 320 12.18 -4.38 -21.78
CA GLU A 320 11.56 -5.70 -21.87
C GLU A 320 10.09 -5.63 -21.47
N ASP A 321 9.22 -6.29 -22.26
CA ASP A 321 7.82 -6.49 -21.91
C ASP A 321 7.72 -7.58 -20.83
N GLU A 322 7.33 -7.17 -19.64
CA GLU A 322 7.14 -8.09 -18.51
C GLU A 322 5.76 -8.76 -18.51
N GLY A 323 4.99 -8.61 -19.58
CA GLY A 323 3.67 -9.23 -19.73
C GLY A 323 2.60 -8.65 -18.80
N LEU A 324 2.80 -7.44 -18.31
CA LEU A 324 1.79 -6.74 -17.51
C LEU A 324 0.64 -6.25 -18.38
N VAL A 325 -0.57 -6.30 -17.85
CA VAL A 325 -1.80 -5.93 -18.58
C VAL A 325 -2.55 -4.79 -17.89
N LYS A 326 -3.47 -4.16 -18.61
CA LYS A 326 -4.32 -3.10 -18.07
C LYS A 326 -5.08 -3.56 -16.84
N SER A 327 -4.93 -2.84 -15.72
CA SER A 327 -5.64 -3.09 -14.48
C SER A 327 -6.78 -2.12 -14.24
N TRP A 328 -7.81 -2.58 -13.51
CA TRP A 328 -8.86 -1.72 -12.99
C TRP A 328 -9.44 -2.29 -11.70
N ARG A 329 -9.93 -1.40 -10.85
CA ARG A 329 -10.51 -1.75 -9.55
C ARG A 329 -11.79 -0.98 -9.30
N VAL A 330 -12.79 -1.67 -8.73
CA VAL A 330 -13.99 -1.08 -8.15
C VAL A 330 -13.97 -1.36 -6.66
N SER A 331 -14.27 -0.35 -5.87
CA SER A 331 -14.45 -0.51 -4.42
C SER A 331 -15.70 0.24 -3.95
N ILE A 332 -16.30 -0.29 -2.89
CA ILE A 332 -17.51 0.23 -2.27
C ILE A 332 -17.39 0.03 -0.76
N GLY A 333 -17.87 0.99 0.00
CA GLY A 333 -17.90 0.84 1.46
C GLY A 333 -18.65 1.96 2.16
N GLY A 334 -18.78 1.80 3.45
CA GLY A 334 -19.43 2.78 4.30
C GLY A 334 -18.93 2.73 5.72
N GLU A 335 -19.22 3.81 6.43
CA GLU A 335 -18.94 3.93 7.86
C GLU A 335 -20.15 4.50 8.59
N ILE A 336 -20.27 4.14 9.87
CA ILE A 336 -21.30 4.63 10.76
C ILE A 336 -20.73 4.87 12.16
N THR A 337 -21.09 6.02 12.74
CA THR A 337 -20.84 6.34 14.16
C THR A 337 -22.20 6.56 14.81
N PRO A 338 -22.70 5.63 15.60
CA PRO A 338 -24.08 5.67 16.10
C PRO A 338 -24.44 6.94 16.89
N ASP A 339 -23.53 7.43 17.74
CA ASP A 339 -23.69 8.67 18.48
C ASP A 339 -22.35 9.13 19.05
N GLN A 340 -21.72 10.12 18.42
CA GLN A 340 -20.43 10.67 18.85
C GLN A 340 -20.47 11.34 20.22
N THR A 341 -21.65 11.79 20.64
CA THR A 341 -21.85 12.55 21.89
C THR A 341 -22.25 11.66 23.07
N ALA A 342 -22.40 10.36 22.86
CA ALA A 342 -22.84 9.42 23.90
C ALA A 342 -21.91 9.40 25.11
N PHE A 343 -22.38 9.89 26.26
CA PHE A 343 -21.60 9.93 27.51
C PHE A 343 -21.54 8.58 28.22
N LYS A 344 -22.64 7.83 28.23
CA LYS A 344 -22.80 6.60 29.02
C LYS A 344 -22.36 5.34 28.27
N ASN A 345 -22.36 5.36 26.95
CA ASN A 345 -22.08 4.18 26.15
C ASN A 345 -20.94 4.46 25.16
N TYR A 346 -19.74 3.95 25.49
CA TYR A 346 -18.56 4.12 24.68
C TYR A 346 -18.70 3.53 23.27
N LEU A 347 -19.37 2.39 23.14
CA LEU A 347 -19.54 1.70 21.84
C LEU A 347 -20.36 2.53 20.84
N LYS A 348 -21.22 3.42 21.29
CA LYS A 348 -21.93 4.34 20.39
C LYS A 348 -21.03 5.40 19.75
N ARG A 349 -19.88 5.71 20.37
CA ARG A 349 -18.89 6.66 19.85
C ARG A 349 -17.88 6.02 18.88
N VAL A 350 -17.85 4.71 18.82
CA VAL A 350 -16.98 3.95 17.90
C VAL A 350 -17.49 4.13 16.48
N THR A 351 -16.59 4.41 15.55
CA THR A 351 -16.89 4.39 14.13
C THR A 351 -16.67 2.97 13.60
N TYR A 352 -17.72 2.38 13.06
CA TYR A 352 -17.72 1.05 12.44
C TYR A 352 -17.65 1.21 10.93
N ARG A 353 -16.84 0.38 10.28
CA ARG A 353 -16.58 0.41 8.84
C ARG A 353 -16.75 -0.95 8.21
N MET A 354 -17.29 -0.95 7.01
CA MET A 354 -17.39 -2.15 6.18
C MET A 354 -17.25 -1.77 4.71
N GLY A 355 -16.61 -2.63 3.93
CA GLY A 355 -16.48 -2.41 2.49
C GLY A 355 -15.99 -3.64 1.75
N GLY A 356 -15.93 -3.51 0.43
CA GLY A 356 -15.43 -4.55 -0.45
C GLY A 356 -14.76 -3.97 -1.68
N SER A 357 -13.94 -4.77 -2.32
CA SER A 357 -13.27 -4.40 -3.55
C SER A 357 -13.15 -5.57 -4.50
N PHE A 358 -13.23 -5.27 -5.78
CA PHE A 358 -12.93 -6.18 -6.87
C PHE A 358 -11.89 -5.51 -7.78
N GLU A 359 -10.86 -6.25 -8.15
CA GLU A 359 -9.78 -5.77 -9.00
C GLU A 359 -9.42 -6.79 -10.07
N LYS A 360 -9.32 -6.36 -11.31
CA LYS A 360 -8.52 -7.04 -12.32
C LYS A 360 -7.10 -6.53 -12.19
N THR A 361 -6.23 -7.41 -11.68
CA THR A 361 -4.84 -7.06 -11.38
C THR A 361 -4.01 -6.85 -12.65
N PRO A 362 -2.85 -6.19 -12.58
CA PRO A 362 -1.96 -6.08 -13.74
C PRO A 362 -1.29 -7.40 -14.14
N TYR A 363 -1.42 -8.44 -13.32
CA TYR A 363 -0.71 -9.71 -13.51
C TYR A 363 -1.52 -10.65 -14.40
N ALA A 364 -0.87 -11.15 -15.47
CA ALA A 364 -1.39 -12.21 -16.32
C ALA A 364 -0.44 -13.40 -16.29
N ILE A 365 -0.98 -14.59 -16.04
CA ILE A 365 -0.23 -15.84 -16.03
C ILE A 365 -0.79 -16.73 -17.14
N TYR A 366 0.06 -17.19 -18.06
CA TYR A 366 -0.35 -17.95 -19.25
C TYR A 366 -1.52 -17.31 -20.01
N GLY A 367 -1.49 -15.98 -20.18
CA GLY A 367 -2.52 -15.22 -20.88
C GLY A 367 -3.82 -14.99 -20.09
N THR A 368 -3.93 -15.51 -18.86
CA THR A 368 -5.11 -15.30 -17.98
C THR A 368 -4.83 -14.22 -16.95
N GLN A 369 -5.58 -13.14 -17.01
CA GLN A 369 -5.50 -12.04 -16.05
C GLN A 369 -6.09 -12.45 -14.70
N LEU A 370 -5.36 -12.17 -13.60
CA LEU A 370 -5.79 -12.54 -12.25
C LEU A 370 -6.80 -11.52 -11.70
N ASN A 371 -7.81 -12.04 -11.00
CA ASN A 371 -8.78 -11.25 -10.25
C ASN A 371 -8.42 -11.26 -8.76
N ASP A 372 -8.65 -10.14 -8.06
CA ASP A 372 -8.53 -9.99 -6.61
C ASP A 372 -9.86 -9.55 -6.02
N TYR A 373 -10.34 -10.27 -5.02
CA TYR A 373 -11.56 -9.99 -4.27
C TYR A 373 -11.21 -9.71 -2.83
N GLY A 374 -11.73 -8.63 -2.25
CA GLY A 374 -11.48 -8.29 -0.86
C GLY A 374 -12.73 -7.82 -0.13
N ILE A 375 -12.91 -8.30 1.10
CA ILE A 375 -13.91 -7.82 2.05
C ILE A 375 -13.17 -7.18 3.22
N ASN A 376 -13.64 -6.02 3.65
CA ASN A 376 -12.98 -5.19 4.64
C ASN A 376 -13.92 -4.85 5.79
N PHE A 377 -13.37 -4.80 7.01
CA PHE A 377 -14.04 -4.31 8.21
C PHE A 377 -13.08 -3.36 8.94
N GLY A 378 -13.61 -2.42 9.70
CA GLY A 378 -12.77 -1.50 10.46
C GLY A 378 -13.47 -0.87 11.65
N PHE A 379 -12.65 -0.40 12.60
CA PHE A 379 -13.10 0.29 13.80
C PHE A 379 -12.17 1.46 14.10
N SER A 380 -12.74 2.60 14.49
CA SER A 380 -12.00 3.68 15.13
C SER A 380 -12.51 3.87 16.56
N LEU A 381 -11.62 3.69 17.52
CA LEU A 381 -11.88 3.81 18.95
C LEU A 381 -11.45 5.21 19.41
N PRO A 382 -12.39 6.14 19.67
CA PRO A 382 -12.04 7.51 20.04
C PRO A 382 -11.44 7.58 21.44
N ALA A 383 -10.33 8.33 21.58
CA ALA A 383 -9.64 8.62 22.81
C ALA A 383 -9.41 10.15 22.93
N GLY A 384 -10.43 10.88 23.35
CA GLY A 384 -10.46 12.33 23.26
C GLY A 384 -10.58 12.82 21.82
N ARG A 385 -9.61 13.61 21.34
CA ARG A 385 -9.49 14.01 19.92
C ARG A 385 -8.70 13.01 19.07
N SER A 386 -8.01 12.08 19.71
CA SER A 386 -7.22 11.02 19.08
C SER A 386 -8.04 9.75 18.89
N SER A 387 -7.56 8.81 18.09
CA SER A 387 -8.18 7.49 17.96
C SER A 387 -7.15 6.38 17.83
N ILE A 388 -7.57 5.17 18.19
CA ILE A 388 -6.92 3.93 17.82
C ILE A 388 -7.75 3.32 16.70
N ASP A 389 -7.10 3.05 15.58
CA ASP A 389 -7.75 2.61 14.35
C ASP A 389 -7.31 1.20 14.00
N THR A 390 -8.27 0.36 13.63
CA THR A 390 -8.01 -1.01 13.17
C THR A 390 -8.82 -1.28 11.92
N ALA A 391 -8.24 -2.04 10.99
CA ALA A 391 -8.96 -2.57 9.84
C ALA A 391 -8.50 -3.99 9.55
N PHE A 392 -9.42 -4.78 9.01
CA PHE A 392 -9.21 -6.16 8.61
C PHE A 392 -9.58 -6.30 7.15
N ARG A 393 -8.77 -7.01 6.38
CA ARG A 393 -9.07 -7.35 5.00
C ARG A 393 -8.89 -8.85 4.79
N PHE A 394 -9.95 -9.50 4.33
CA PHE A 394 -9.93 -10.87 3.82
C PHE A 394 -10.02 -10.80 2.31
N GLY A 395 -9.16 -11.52 1.63
CA GLY A 395 -9.18 -11.50 0.17
C GLY A 395 -8.61 -12.76 -0.44
N LYS A 396 -8.91 -12.88 -1.74
CA LYS A 396 -8.51 -13.99 -2.57
C LYS A 396 -8.07 -13.46 -3.94
N ARG A 397 -6.91 -13.92 -4.42
CA ARG A 397 -6.36 -13.55 -5.71
C ARG A 397 -6.07 -14.80 -6.54
N GLY A 398 -6.40 -14.73 -7.82
CA GLY A 398 -6.23 -15.84 -8.76
C GLY A 398 -7.26 -16.93 -8.61
N ASN A 399 -7.06 -18.01 -9.36
CA ASN A 399 -7.89 -19.22 -9.33
C ASN A 399 -6.97 -20.42 -9.17
N LYS A 400 -7.46 -21.42 -8.45
CA LYS A 400 -6.76 -22.70 -8.29
C LYS A 400 -6.84 -23.49 -9.60
N SER A 401 -5.69 -23.77 -10.21
CA SER A 401 -5.55 -24.66 -11.35
C SER A 401 -4.15 -25.24 -11.35
N GLU A 402 -3.88 -26.24 -12.19
CA GLU A 402 -2.54 -26.86 -12.30
C GLU A 402 -1.44 -25.85 -12.61
N THR A 403 -1.75 -24.78 -13.33
CA THR A 403 -0.79 -23.78 -13.82
C THR A 403 -0.86 -22.44 -13.09
N VAL A 404 -1.92 -22.19 -12.30
CA VAL A 404 -2.14 -20.91 -11.61
C VAL A 404 -2.26 -21.13 -10.11
N VAL A 405 -1.53 -20.33 -9.35
CA VAL A 405 -1.57 -20.34 -7.88
C VAL A 405 -2.69 -19.45 -7.39
N GLU A 406 -3.50 -19.98 -6.49
CA GLU A 406 -4.48 -19.22 -5.71
C GLU A 406 -3.82 -18.65 -4.45
N GLU A 407 -3.98 -17.36 -4.23
CA GLU A 407 -3.56 -16.69 -3.01
C GLU A 407 -4.78 -16.30 -2.18
N THR A 408 -4.84 -16.79 -0.94
CA THR A 408 -5.79 -16.32 0.07
C THR A 408 -5.02 -15.53 1.11
N TYR A 409 -5.49 -14.33 1.47
CA TYR A 409 -4.80 -13.48 2.42
C TYR A 409 -5.72 -12.88 3.47
N PHE A 410 -5.15 -12.70 4.65
CA PHE A 410 -5.72 -11.97 5.75
C PHE A 410 -4.76 -10.86 6.20
N LYS A 411 -5.23 -9.61 6.17
CA LYS A 411 -4.46 -8.44 6.55
C LYS A 411 -5.10 -7.76 7.75
N ILE A 412 -4.28 -7.44 8.75
CA ILE A 412 -4.67 -6.65 9.92
C ILE A 412 -3.88 -5.35 9.87
N PHE A 413 -4.61 -4.24 9.84
CA PHE A 413 -4.05 -2.91 9.94
C PHE A 413 -4.32 -2.38 11.34
N PHE A 414 -3.30 -1.81 11.96
CA PHE A 414 -3.39 -1.17 13.27
C PHE A 414 -2.70 0.17 13.23
N GLY A 415 -3.31 1.21 13.82
CA GLY A 415 -2.70 2.52 13.86
C GLY A 415 -3.30 3.44 14.89
N ILE A 416 -2.65 4.58 15.01
CA ILE A 416 -3.03 5.66 15.91
C ILE A 416 -3.12 6.95 15.15
N THR A 417 -4.14 7.72 15.50
CA THR A 417 -4.38 9.07 15.00
C THR A 417 -4.31 10.04 16.16
N PHE A 418 -3.37 10.98 16.11
CA PHE A 418 -3.26 12.08 17.05
C PHE A 418 -3.74 13.37 16.38
N VAL A 419 -4.64 14.08 17.05
CA VAL A 419 -5.20 15.34 16.58
C VAL A 419 -4.98 16.41 17.63
N ASP A 420 -4.33 17.53 17.24
CA ASP A 420 -4.06 18.65 18.14
C ASP A 420 -4.18 20.00 17.42
N GLN A 421 -4.34 21.06 18.18
CA GLN A 421 -4.34 22.44 17.69
C GLN A 421 -2.94 23.04 17.83
N TRP A 422 -2.16 23.06 16.75
CA TRP A 422 -0.88 23.76 16.72
C TRP A 422 -1.05 25.16 16.13
N PHE A 423 -0.07 26.03 16.41
CA PHE A 423 0.00 27.42 15.93
C PHE A 423 -1.09 28.36 16.46
N HIS A 424 -1.75 28.00 17.57
CA HIS A 424 -2.58 28.95 18.30
C HIS A 424 -1.71 29.84 19.18
N ARG A 425 -1.67 31.17 18.89
CA ARG A 425 -1.18 32.14 19.85
C ARG A 425 -2.10 32.08 21.08
N ARG A 426 -1.60 31.64 22.23
CA ARG A 426 -2.29 31.83 23.50
C ARG A 426 -2.33 33.33 23.73
N LYS A 427 -3.51 33.93 23.79
CA LYS A 427 -3.68 35.24 24.39
C LYS A 427 -3.40 35.05 25.87
N ILE A 428 -2.29 35.61 26.33
CA ILE A 428 -2.02 35.81 27.76
C ILE A 428 -2.74 37.09 28.07
N ASP A 429 -3.89 37.00 28.77
CA ASP A 429 -4.57 38.14 29.35
C ASP A 429 -3.84 38.59 30.61
#